data_6ccff4c8a09a19b0e20aefbe7e7b141a
#
_entry.id   6ccff4c8a09a19b0e20aefbe7e7b141a
#
_cell.length_a   1.000
_cell.length_b   1.000
_cell.length_c   1.000
_cell.angle_alpha   90.00
_cell.angle_beta   90.00
_cell.angle_gamma   90.00
#
_symmetry.space_group_name_H-M   'P 1'
#
loop_
_entity.id
_entity.type
_entity.pdbx_description
1 polymer ?
#
loop_
_entity_poly.entity_id
_entity_poly.type
_entity_poly.pdbx_seq_one_letter_code
_entity_poly.pdbx_strand_id
1 'polypeptide(L)'
;MTKAIAAGANVCMMGSIFAGCDESPGTFELYQGRKYKVYRGMGSIAAMENGSKDRYFQENAKKLVPEGVEGRVAYKGSVEDTVFQLMGGLRSGMGYCGAPDIETLKTTGRFVKISSASLKESHPHDIHITKEAPNYSVDE
;
A
#
# COMPACT_ATOMS: atom_id res chain seq x y z
N MET A 1 7.58 -2.84 -2.39
CA MET A 1 7.74 -3.90 -3.41
C MET A 1 9.16 -4.45 -3.46
N THR A 2 10.21 -3.67 -3.72
CA THR A 2 11.61 -4.13 -3.81
C THR A 2 12.07 -5.01 -2.65
N LYS A 3 11.78 -4.61 -1.40
CA LYS A 3 12.14 -5.40 -0.21
C LYS A 3 11.47 -6.79 -0.18
N ALA A 4 10.22 -6.88 -0.61
CA ALA A 4 9.51 -8.17 -0.68
C ALA A 4 10.13 -9.10 -1.73
N ILE A 5 10.44 -8.57 -2.91
CA ILE A 5 11.10 -9.32 -3.99
C ILE A 5 12.51 -9.77 -3.55
N ALA A 6 13.30 -8.88 -2.96
CA ALA A 6 14.62 -9.23 -2.44
C ALA A 6 14.57 -10.31 -1.34
N ALA A 7 13.46 -10.38 -0.59
CA ALA A 7 13.22 -11.45 0.40
C ALA A 7 12.73 -12.77 -0.23
N GLY A 8 12.61 -12.86 -1.55
CA GLY A 8 12.21 -14.06 -2.28
C GLY A 8 10.76 -14.10 -2.78
N ALA A 9 9.97 -13.03 -2.59
CA ALA A 9 8.60 -13.01 -3.08
C ALA A 9 8.53 -13.04 -4.61
N ASN A 10 7.56 -13.78 -5.16
CA ASN A 10 7.22 -13.79 -6.57
C ASN A 10 5.97 -12.95 -6.86
N VAL A 11 5.16 -12.69 -5.84
CA VAL A 11 3.92 -11.91 -5.90
C VAL A 11 3.86 -11.00 -4.71
N CYS A 12 3.39 -9.78 -4.91
CA CYS A 12 3.11 -8.82 -3.84
C CYS A 12 1.59 -8.58 -3.76
N MET A 13 0.96 -9.04 -2.67
CA MET A 13 -0.43 -8.69 -2.38
C MET A 13 -0.47 -7.29 -1.77
N MET A 14 -1.33 -6.43 -2.30
CA MET A 14 -1.49 -5.04 -1.86
C MET A 14 -2.97 -4.71 -1.67
N GLY A 15 -3.30 -4.02 -0.60
CA GLY A 15 -4.66 -3.58 -0.27
C GLY A 15 -4.83 -2.07 -0.45
N SER A 16 -4.49 -1.29 0.56
CA SER A 16 -4.69 0.16 0.58
C SER A 16 -4.03 0.91 -0.58
N ILE A 17 -2.95 0.38 -1.14
CA ILE A 17 -2.27 0.99 -2.30
C ILE A 17 -3.20 1.07 -3.50
N PHE A 18 -3.99 0.02 -3.76
CA PHE A 18 -4.94 -0.02 -4.87
C PHE A 18 -6.35 0.48 -4.49
N ALA A 19 -6.68 0.51 -3.20
CA ALA A 19 -8.00 0.92 -2.74
C ALA A 19 -8.37 2.35 -3.14
N GLY A 20 -7.40 3.24 -3.33
CA GLY A 20 -7.59 4.62 -3.80
C GLY A 20 -7.74 4.77 -5.32
N CYS A 21 -7.57 3.69 -6.10
CA CYS A 21 -7.66 3.74 -7.55
C CYS A 21 -9.11 3.75 -8.06
N ASP A 22 -9.31 4.27 -9.28
CA ASP A 22 -10.63 4.35 -9.92
C ASP A 22 -11.32 2.98 -10.01
N GLU A 23 -10.56 1.94 -10.30
CA GLU A 23 -11.04 0.57 -10.50
C GLU A 23 -11.40 -0.15 -9.20
N SER A 24 -11.03 0.40 -8.05
CA SER A 24 -11.45 -0.13 -6.75
C SER A 24 -12.96 0.11 -6.51
N PRO A 25 -13.67 -0.82 -5.88
CA PRO A 25 -15.13 -0.73 -5.69
C PRO A 25 -15.60 0.32 -4.68
N GLY A 26 -14.70 0.94 -3.90
CA GLY A 26 -15.07 1.94 -2.90
C GLY A 26 -15.70 3.20 -3.51
N THR A 27 -16.65 3.80 -2.80
CA THR A 27 -17.27 5.08 -3.19
C THR A 27 -16.34 6.25 -2.92
N PHE A 28 -16.56 7.35 -3.65
CA PHE A 28 -15.80 8.58 -3.44
C PHE A 28 -16.34 9.40 -2.28
N GLU A 29 -15.44 9.98 -1.50
CA GLU A 29 -15.74 10.98 -0.47
C GLU A 29 -14.90 12.24 -0.70
N LEU A 30 -15.49 13.40 -0.43
CA LEU A 30 -14.77 14.66 -0.35
C LEU A 30 -14.58 15.01 1.14
N TYR A 31 -13.34 15.16 1.59
CA TYR A 31 -13.02 15.50 2.97
C TYR A 31 -11.89 16.54 2.99
N GLN A 32 -12.12 17.65 3.70
CA GLN A 32 -11.18 18.77 3.79
C GLN A 32 -10.63 19.23 2.41
N GLY A 33 -11.50 19.28 1.39
CA GLY A 33 -11.14 19.68 0.03
C GLY A 33 -10.35 18.65 -0.77
N ARG A 34 -10.07 17.47 -0.22
CA ARG A 34 -9.37 16.37 -0.90
C ARG A 34 -10.33 15.22 -1.21
N LYS A 35 -10.09 14.53 -2.32
CA LYS A 35 -10.86 13.36 -2.77
C LYS A 35 -10.28 12.08 -2.16
N TYR A 36 -11.17 11.27 -1.60
CA TYR A 36 -10.85 9.98 -0.98
C TYR A 36 -11.75 8.89 -1.56
N LYS A 37 -11.37 7.64 -1.34
CA LYS A 37 -12.24 6.48 -1.52
C LYS A 37 -12.46 5.78 -0.18
N VAL A 38 -13.69 5.31 0.05
CA VAL A 38 -14.01 4.47 1.19
C VAL A 38 -13.26 3.14 1.06
N TYR A 39 -12.63 2.73 2.13
CA TYR A 39 -11.88 1.48 2.21
C TYR A 39 -12.25 0.74 3.50
N ARG A 40 -12.49 -0.56 3.38
CA ARG A 40 -12.82 -1.40 4.53
C ARG A 40 -12.10 -2.74 4.47
N GLY A 41 -11.70 -3.26 5.62
CA GLY A 41 -11.21 -4.62 5.74
C GLY A 41 -12.33 -5.64 5.51
N MET A 42 -12.01 -6.83 5.00
CA MET A 42 -13.00 -7.89 4.72
C MET A 42 -13.67 -8.41 5.99
N GLY A 43 -13.03 -8.28 7.16
CA GLY A 43 -13.60 -8.59 8.47
C GLY A 43 -14.34 -7.43 9.13
N SER A 44 -14.57 -6.30 8.45
CA SER A 44 -15.41 -5.21 8.95
C SER A 44 -16.89 -5.59 8.93
N ILE A 45 -17.71 -4.94 9.79
CA ILE A 45 -19.16 -5.20 9.83
C ILE A 45 -19.76 -4.98 8.45
N ALA A 46 -19.48 -3.86 7.79
CA ALA A 46 -20.04 -3.55 6.48
C ALA A 46 -19.63 -4.57 5.39
N ALA A 47 -18.40 -5.10 5.44
CA ALA A 47 -17.97 -6.14 4.51
C ALA A 47 -18.67 -7.47 4.79
N MET A 48 -18.83 -7.86 6.07
CA MET A 48 -19.52 -9.08 6.45
C MET A 48 -21.01 -9.05 6.12
N GLU A 49 -21.69 -7.92 6.27
CA GLU A 49 -23.06 -7.71 5.86
C GLU A 49 -23.26 -7.82 4.34
N ASN A 50 -22.22 -7.51 3.56
CA ASN A 50 -22.20 -7.60 2.10
C ASN A 50 -21.57 -8.90 1.54
N GLY A 51 -21.40 -9.95 2.35
CA GLY A 51 -21.11 -11.30 1.87
C GLY A 51 -19.79 -11.93 2.30
N SER A 52 -18.90 -11.22 3.04
CA SER A 52 -17.61 -11.81 3.45
C SER A 52 -17.65 -12.64 4.74
N LYS A 53 -18.84 -13.02 5.22
CA LYS A 53 -19.05 -13.82 6.45
C LYS A 53 -18.41 -15.21 6.38
N ASP A 54 -18.44 -15.84 5.20
CA ASP A 54 -17.89 -17.16 4.90
C ASP A 54 -16.40 -17.24 5.27
N ARG A 55 -15.65 -16.22 4.94
CA ARG A 55 -14.21 -16.14 5.21
C ARG A 55 -13.85 -16.16 6.70
N TYR A 56 -14.80 -15.77 7.55
CA TYR A 56 -14.64 -15.70 9.01
C TYR A 56 -15.48 -16.73 9.77
N PHE A 57 -16.01 -17.74 9.06
CA PHE A 57 -16.87 -18.80 9.62
C PHE A 57 -18.08 -18.27 10.38
N GLN A 58 -18.64 -17.14 9.94
CA GLN A 58 -19.75 -16.47 10.60
C GLN A 58 -21.03 -16.45 9.77
N GLU A 59 -21.16 -17.33 8.78
CA GLU A 59 -22.34 -17.40 7.87
C GLU A 59 -23.67 -17.51 8.61
N ASN A 60 -23.69 -18.31 9.68
CA ASN A 60 -24.88 -18.57 10.50
C ASN A 60 -24.90 -17.82 11.83
N ALA A 61 -23.98 -16.85 12.02
CA ALA A 61 -23.90 -16.13 13.27
C ALA A 61 -25.06 -15.13 13.43
N LYS A 62 -25.72 -15.17 14.59
CA LYS A 62 -26.77 -14.20 14.94
C LYS A 62 -26.20 -12.79 15.19
N LYS A 63 -24.92 -12.69 15.56
CA LYS A 63 -24.19 -11.43 15.78
C LYS A 63 -22.81 -11.56 15.17
N LEU A 64 -22.43 -10.59 14.32
CA LEU A 64 -21.13 -10.55 13.69
C LEU A 64 -20.06 -10.09 14.69
N VAL A 65 -18.88 -10.72 14.64
CA VAL A 65 -17.70 -10.29 15.40
C VAL A 65 -16.73 -9.63 14.43
N PRO A 66 -16.60 -8.28 14.46
CA PRO A 66 -15.74 -7.57 13.53
C PRO A 66 -14.26 -7.76 13.89
N GLU A 67 -13.44 -8.03 12.87
CA GLU A 67 -11.98 -8.09 12.97
C GLU A 67 -11.30 -7.04 12.08
N GLY A 68 -12.07 -6.37 11.23
CA GLY A 68 -11.61 -5.35 10.30
C GLY A 68 -12.11 -3.96 10.64
N VAL A 69 -11.39 -2.97 10.12
CA VAL A 69 -11.73 -1.56 10.24
C VAL A 69 -12.31 -1.00 8.95
N GLU A 70 -13.03 0.10 9.07
CA GLU A 70 -13.49 0.93 7.97
C GLU A 70 -12.81 2.28 8.02
N GLY A 71 -12.52 2.85 6.86
CA GLY A 71 -11.86 4.14 6.78
C GLY A 71 -11.88 4.67 5.35
N ARG A 72 -11.00 5.61 5.09
CA ARG A 72 -10.82 6.18 3.76
C ARG A 72 -9.36 6.22 3.39
N VAL A 73 -9.07 6.12 2.09
CA VAL A 73 -7.73 6.26 1.51
C VAL A 73 -7.73 7.39 0.50
N ALA A 74 -6.60 8.07 0.36
CA ALA A 74 -6.47 9.12 -0.63
C ALA A 74 -6.74 8.58 -2.04
N TYR A 75 -7.47 9.34 -2.84
CA TYR A 75 -7.69 9.03 -4.25
C TYR A 75 -6.37 9.13 -5.03
N LYS A 76 -6.12 8.17 -5.90
CA LYS A 76 -4.83 8.02 -6.61
C LYS A 76 -4.95 8.03 -8.14
N GLY A 77 -6.16 8.15 -8.69
CA GLY A 77 -6.38 8.04 -10.14
C GLY A 77 -6.43 6.58 -10.61
N SER A 78 -5.93 6.30 -11.81
CA SER A 78 -5.98 4.97 -12.41
C SER A 78 -5.03 3.97 -11.73
N VAL A 79 -5.39 2.68 -11.79
CA VAL A 79 -4.47 1.61 -11.36
C VAL A 79 -3.23 1.55 -12.25
N GLU A 80 -3.36 1.89 -13.53
CA GLU A 80 -2.26 1.92 -14.48
C GLU A 80 -1.15 2.87 -14.01
N ASP A 81 -1.50 4.10 -13.64
CA ASP A 81 -0.56 5.10 -13.12
C ASP A 81 0.09 4.62 -11.82
N THR A 82 -0.69 4.01 -10.93
CA THR A 82 -0.18 3.45 -9.68
C THR A 82 0.82 2.32 -9.94
N VAL A 83 0.52 1.39 -10.85
CA VAL A 83 1.42 0.29 -11.23
C VAL A 83 2.68 0.83 -11.91
N PHE A 84 2.54 1.83 -12.78
CA PHE A 84 3.69 2.48 -13.41
C PHE A 84 4.68 3.04 -12.37
N GLN A 85 4.16 3.75 -11.34
CA GLN A 85 4.98 4.26 -10.24
C GLN A 85 5.64 3.13 -9.44
N LEU A 86 4.90 2.07 -9.12
CA LEU A 86 5.44 0.90 -8.40
C LEU A 86 6.56 0.20 -9.19
N MET A 87 6.40 0.05 -10.50
CA MET A 87 7.42 -0.55 -11.36
C MET A 87 8.65 0.35 -11.50
N GLY A 88 8.46 1.67 -11.58
CA GLY A 88 9.55 2.65 -11.51
C GLY A 88 10.34 2.53 -10.22
N GLY A 89 9.65 2.43 -9.09
CA GLY A 89 10.28 2.23 -7.77
C GLY A 89 11.04 0.91 -7.66
N LEU A 90 10.52 -0.18 -8.25
CA LEU A 90 11.23 -1.47 -8.31
C LEU A 90 12.52 -1.35 -9.13
N ARG A 91 12.44 -0.76 -10.32
CA ARG A 91 13.61 -0.56 -11.19
C ARG A 91 14.69 0.29 -10.51
N SER A 92 14.30 1.37 -9.85
CA SER A 92 15.23 2.21 -9.08
C SER A 92 15.88 1.42 -7.95
N GLY A 93 15.08 0.65 -7.19
CA GLY A 93 15.59 -0.20 -6.12
C GLY A 93 16.57 -1.29 -6.62
N MET A 94 16.28 -1.89 -7.77
CA MET A 94 17.20 -2.83 -8.42
C MET A 94 18.50 -2.14 -8.82
N GLY A 95 18.43 -0.92 -9.38
CA GLY A 95 19.61 -0.12 -9.71
C GLY A 95 20.48 0.17 -8.49
N TYR A 96 19.90 0.58 -7.37
CA TYR A 96 20.63 0.79 -6.12
C TYR A 96 21.28 -0.48 -5.58
N CYS A 97 20.69 -1.65 -5.82
CA CYS A 97 21.25 -2.94 -5.42
C CYS A 97 22.22 -3.54 -6.42
N GLY A 98 22.46 -2.89 -7.56
CA GLY A 98 23.27 -3.45 -8.65
C GLY A 98 22.70 -4.72 -9.28
N ALA A 99 21.37 -4.91 -9.21
CA ALA A 99 20.69 -6.09 -9.71
C ALA A 99 20.11 -5.83 -11.11
N PRO A 100 20.64 -6.45 -12.18
CA PRO A 100 20.15 -6.25 -13.54
C PRO A 100 18.82 -6.97 -13.81
N ASP A 101 18.48 -7.96 -12.99
CA ASP A 101 17.26 -8.75 -13.09
C ASP A 101 16.72 -9.16 -11.72
N ILE A 102 15.50 -9.71 -11.70
CA ILE A 102 14.78 -10.12 -10.48
C ILE A 102 15.52 -11.23 -9.73
N GLU A 103 16.05 -12.22 -10.43
CA GLU A 103 16.75 -13.35 -9.81
C GLU A 103 18.05 -12.89 -9.14
N THR A 104 18.77 -11.97 -9.75
CA THR A 104 19.94 -11.33 -9.12
C THR A 104 19.54 -10.57 -7.86
N LEU A 105 18.44 -9.80 -7.90
CA LEU A 105 17.93 -9.12 -6.72
C LEU A 105 17.63 -10.09 -5.57
N LYS A 106 16.98 -11.22 -5.83
CA LYS A 106 16.66 -12.25 -4.84
C LYS A 106 17.89 -12.91 -4.25
N THR A 107 18.90 -13.18 -5.06
CA THR A 107 20.08 -13.96 -4.67
C THR A 107 21.18 -13.11 -4.05
N THR A 108 21.37 -11.88 -4.52
CA THR A 108 22.45 -10.97 -4.07
C THR A 108 21.99 -9.88 -3.11
N GLY A 109 20.70 -9.57 -3.06
CA GLY A 109 20.13 -8.58 -2.14
C GLY A 109 20.47 -8.88 -0.69
N ARG A 110 20.84 -7.85 0.08
CA ARG A 110 21.15 -7.97 1.51
C ARG A 110 20.33 -6.96 2.31
N PHE A 111 19.78 -7.44 3.41
CA PHE A 111 19.08 -6.60 4.37
C PHE A 111 20.06 -6.16 5.47
N VAL A 112 19.93 -4.91 5.86
CA VAL A 112 20.66 -4.33 7.00
C VAL A 112 19.67 -3.81 8.03
N LYS A 113 19.99 -3.98 9.31
CA LYS A 113 19.22 -3.32 10.39
C LYS A 113 19.64 -1.86 10.43
N ILE A 114 18.65 -0.98 10.52
CA ILE A 114 18.87 0.45 10.68
C ILE A 114 18.24 0.96 11.98
N SER A 115 18.78 2.04 12.53
CA SER A 115 18.20 2.76 13.65
C SER A 115 17.10 3.72 13.18
N SER A 116 16.32 4.26 14.14
CA SER A 116 15.37 5.33 13.85
C SER A 116 16.06 6.60 13.30
N ALA A 117 17.28 6.87 13.75
CA ALA A 117 18.07 7.98 13.21
C ALA A 117 18.42 7.75 11.74
N SER A 118 18.88 6.55 11.37
CA SER A 118 19.15 6.20 9.97
C SER A 118 17.87 6.23 9.11
N LEU A 119 16.73 5.85 9.68
CA LEU A 119 15.44 5.94 8.97
C LEU A 119 15.09 7.40 8.67
N LYS A 120 15.22 8.29 9.66
CA LYS A 120 15.01 9.74 9.49
C LYS A 120 15.96 10.32 8.45
N GLU A 121 17.23 9.96 8.48
CA GLU A 121 18.25 10.39 7.52
C GLU A 121 17.96 9.93 6.09
N SER A 122 17.29 8.77 5.90
CA SER A 122 16.95 8.23 4.58
C SER A 122 15.72 8.88 3.94
N HIS A 123 15.01 9.73 4.66
CA HIS A 123 13.89 10.54 4.16
C HIS A 123 14.34 12.02 3.99
N PRO A 124 13.59 12.82 3.21
CA PRO A 124 13.81 14.26 3.19
C PRO A 124 13.80 14.83 4.62
N HIS A 125 14.89 15.45 5.05
CA HIS A 125 15.04 16.05 6.37
C HIS A 125 15.68 17.43 6.21
N ASP A 126 15.48 18.29 7.21
CA ASP A 126 15.99 19.67 7.25
C ASP A 126 15.57 20.54 6.04
N ILE A 127 14.49 20.17 5.38
CA ILE A 127 13.86 20.96 4.31
C ILE A 127 12.36 21.11 4.52
N HIS A 128 11.80 22.18 4.01
CA HIS A 128 10.35 22.38 3.96
C HIS A 128 9.85 21.93 2.59
N ILE A 129 9.05 20.85 2.54
CA ILE A 129 8.53 20.32 1.27
C ILE A 129 7.43 21.25 0.78
N THR A 130 7.65 21.89 -0.37
CA THR A 130 6.68 22.81 -1.00
C THR A 130 5.89 22.13 -2.12
N LYS A 131 6.36 20.97 -2.60
CA LYS A 131 5.70 20.15 -3.62
C LYS A 131 6.01 18.69 -3.37
N GLU A 132 4.97 17.90 -3.13
CA GLU A 132 5.10 16.44 -2.95
C GLU A 132 5.42 15.74 -4.28
N ALA A 133 6.16 14.63 -4.19
CA ALA A 133 6.33 13.73 -5.32
C ALA A 133 5.12 12.76 -5.40
N PRO A 134 4.78 12.21 -6.59
CA PRO A 134 3.63 11.34 -6.76
C PRO A 134 3.62 10.10 -5.84
N ASN A 135 4.80 9.67 -5.39
CA ASN A 135 5.00 8.48 -4.57
C ASN A 135 5.53 8.80 -3.15
N TYR A 136 5.50 10.06 -2.77
CA TYR A 136 5.92 10.52 -1.44
C TYR A 136 4.97 11.61 -0.95
N SER A 137 4.30 11.36 0.16
CA SER A 137 3.49 12.33 0.89
C SER A 137 4.00 12.45 2.32
N VAL A 138 3.88 13.63 2.88
CA VAL A 138 4.10 13.85 4.31
C VAL A 138 2.77 13.58 4.99
N ASP A 139 2.74 12.57 5.87
CA ASP A 139 1.60 12.37 6.76
C ASP A 139 1.60 13.52 7.79
N GLU A 140 0.54 14.31 7.77
CA GLU A 140 0.25 15.33 8.77
C GLU A 140 -0.37 14.69 10.02
#